data_cc6e452e85ea0005191225cc12983bc2
#
_entry.id   cc6e452e85ea0005191225cc12983bc2
#
_cell.length_a   1.000
_cell.length_b   1.000
_cell.length_c   1.000
_cell.angle_alpha   90.00
_cell.angle_beta   90.00
_cell.angle_gamma   90.00
#
_symmetry.space_group_name_H-M   'P 1'
#
loop_
_entity.id
_entity.type
_entity.pdbx_description
1 polymer ?
#
loop_
_entity_poly.entity_id
_entity_poly.type
_entity_poly.pdbx_seq_one_letter_code
_entity_poly.pdbx_strand_id
1 'polypeptide(L)'
;MLTENSHLALKTTTLCAMEPKKAGKISHLEMKNPGILQKLIAMGILPGMPVTLLRRSPSYLFEVDQTRYAVDKEIANHIYVSY
;
A
#
# COMPACT_ATOMS: atom_id res chain seq x y z
N MET A 1 -14.39 -1.66 -26.36
CA MET A 1 -13.88 -1.36 -25.98
C MET A 1 -13.65 -0.49 -25.19
N LEU A 2 -13.69 -0.12 -24.65
CA LEU A 2 -13.47 0.72 -24.03
C LEU A 2 -13.26 0.71 -22.74
N THR A 3 -13.65 0.01 -22.17
CA THR A 3 -13.56 0.02 -20.88
C THR A 3 -12.30 -0.31 -20.34
N GLU A 4 -11.55 -0.96 -21.02
CA GLU A 4 -10.26 -1.20 -20.57
C GLU A 4 -9.54 0.06 -20.32
N ASN A 5 -10.08 1.12 -20.78
CA ASN A 5 -9.46 2.39 -20.47
C ASN A 5 -9.35 2.62 -19.01
N SER A 6 -10.25 2.08 -18.22
CA SER A 6 -10.16 2.35 -16.82
C SER A 6 -8.94 1.71 -16.22
N HIS A 7 -8.54 0.51 -16.68
CA HIS A 7 -7.32 0.05 -16.07
C HIS A 7 -6.12 0.68 -16.70
N LEU A 8 -6.21 1.24 -17.84
CA LEU A 8 -5.11 2.02 -18.37
C LEU A 8 -4.87 3.25 -17.52
N ALA A 9 -5.89 3.69 -16.77
CA ALA A 9 -5.75 4.85 -15.93
C ALA A 9 -5.26 4.53 -14.53
N LEU A 10 -5.03 3.28 -14.22
CA LEU A 10 -4.53 2.92 -12.89
C LEU A 10 -3.13 3.44 -12.70
N LYS A 11 -2.88 3.94 -11.51
CA LYS A 11 -1.57 4.43 -11.13
C LYS A 11 -0.99 3.55 -10.06
N THR A 12 0.32 3.51 -9.98
CA THR A 12 1.01 2.78 -8.94
C THR A 12 1.93 3.74 -8.21
N THR A 13 1.87 3.74 -6.91
CA THR A 13 2.72 4.58 -6.08
C THR A 13 3.03 3.86 -4.79
N THR A 14 3.96 4.41 -4.01
CA THR A 14 4.21 3.86 -2.68
C THR A 14 3.17 4.40 -1.72
N LEU A 15 2.97 3.68 -0.62
CA LEU A 15 2.08 4.14 0.42
C LEU A 15 2.52 5.51 0.94
N CYS A 16 3.83 5.78 0.96
CA CYS A 16 4.36 7.06 1.40
C CYS A 16 3.88 8.23 0.56
N ALA A 17 3.65 7.99 -0.72
CA ALA A 17 3.28 9.06 -1.64
C ALA A 17 1.79 9.20 -1.82
N MET A 18 1.00 8.36 -1.17
CA MET A 18 -0.45 8.46 -1.26
C MET A 18 -0.96 9.62 -0.43
N GLU A 19 -2.12 10.11 -0.81
CA GLU A 19 -2.80 11.12 -0.04
C GLU A 19 -3.65 10.49 1.05
N PRO A 20 -3.81 11.14 2.19
CA PRO A 20 -4.66 10.60 3.24
C PRO A 20 -6.08 10.35 2.73
N LYS A 21 -6.66 9.26 3.22
CA LYS A 21 -8.01 8.80 2.87
C LYS A 21 -8.13 8.25 1.45
N LYS A 22 -7.01 8.12 0.75
CA LYS A 22 -7.00 7.51 -0.56
C LYS A 22 -7.00 5.99 -0.40
N ALA A 23 -7.78 5.33 -1.23
CA ALA A 23 -7.89 3.87 -1.21
C ALA A 23 -7.34 3.27 -2.49
N GLY A 24 -6.89 2.04 -2.41
CA GLY A 24 -6.40 1.31 -3.56
C GLY A 24 -6.20 -0.15 -3.20
N LYS A 25 -5.39 -0.84 -3.99
CA LYS A 25 -5.03 -2.23 -3.71
C LYS A 25 -3.52 -2.33 -3.67
N ILE A 26 -3.02 -3.18 -2.80
CA ILE A 26 -1.59 -3.44 -2.76
C ILE A 26 -1.19 -4.10 -4.06
N SER A 27 -0.30 -3.44 -4.80
CA SER A 27 0.17 -3.94 -6.09
C SER A 27 1.27 -4.97 -5.87
N HIS A 28 2.29 -4.57 -5.13
CA HIS A 28 3.40 -5.47 -4.82
C HIS A 28 4.18 -4.88 -3.66
N LEU A 29 5.08 -5.67 -3.11
CA LEU A 29 5.95 -5.26 -2.02
C LEU A 29 7.37 -5.18 -2.55
N GLU A 30 8.13 -4.19 -2.08
CA GLU A 30 9.52 -4.05 -2.48
C GLU A 30 10.32 -5.21 -1.91
N MET A 31 11.17 -5.83 -2.73
CA MET A 31 11.87 -7.04 -2.33
C MET A 31 13.34 -6.81 -1.99
N LYS A 32 13.79 -5.58 -1.99
CA LYS A 32 15.21 -5.30 -1.75
C LYS A 32 15.64 -5.55 -0.32
N ASN A 33 14.72 -5.50 0.61
CA ASN A 33 15.01 -5.74 2.02
C ASN A 33 14.20 -6.94 2.50
N PRO A 34 14.82 -8.14 2.51
CA PRO A 34 14.08 -9.34 2.89
C PRO A 34 13.48 -9.28 4.28
N GLY A 35 14.14 -8.59 5.21
CA GLY A 35 13.60 -8.47 6.57
C GLY A 35 12.30 -7.72 6.62
N ILE A 36 12.23 -6.60 5.90
CA ILE A 36 11.00 -5.83 5.84
C ILE A 36 9.93 -6.61 5.07
N LEU A 37 10.32 -7.25 3.98
CA LEU A 37 9.38 -8.03 3.19
C LEU A 37 8.73 -9.12 4.04
N GLN A 38 9.54 -9.88 4.79
CA GLN A 38 9.00 -10.93 5.63
C GLN A 38 8.10 -10.38 6.73
N LYS A 39 8.45 -9.23 7.28
CA LYS A 39 7.63 -8.60 8.30
C LYS A 39 6.26 -8.23 7.74
N LEU A 40 6.23 -7.65 6.54
CA LEU A 40 4.96 -7.28 5.92
C LEU A 40 4.11 -8.50 5.64
N ILE A 41 4.72 -9.55 5.12
CA ILE A 41 4.00 -10.79 4.84
C ILE A 41 3.44 -11.39 6.14
N ALA A 42 4.25 -11.39 7.19
CA ALA A 42 3.81 -11.93 8.48
C ALA A 42 2.65 -11.13 9.07
N MET A 43 2.56 -9.85 8.73
CA MET A 43 1.47 -9.00 9.19
C MET A 43 0.21 -9.16 8.34
N GLY A 44 0.28 -9.93 7.25
CA GLY A 44 -0.87 -10.09 6.38
C GLY A 44 -1.01 -9.01 5.33
N ILE A 45 0.01 -8.22 5.10
CA ILE A 45 0.00 -7.16 4.12
C ILE A 45 0.48 -7.76 2.80
N LEU A 46 -0.46 -8.17 1.97
CA LEU A 46 -0.15 -8.98 0.79
C LEU A 46 -0.69 -8.31 -0.47
N PRO A 47 -0.06 -8.58 -1.63
CA PRO A 47 -0.57 -8.07 -2.90
C PRO A 47 -2.03 -8.46 -3.12
N GLY A 48 -2.79 -7.57 -3.70
CA GLY A 48 -4.20 -7.78 -3.95
C GLY A 48 -5.12 -7.34 -2.85
N MET A 49 -4.60 -7.08 -1.65
CA MET A 49 -5.42 -6.67 -0.52
C MET A 49 -5.85 -5.21 -0.67
N PRO A 50 -7.06 -4.87 -0.26
CA PRO A 50 -7.47 -3.46 -0.26
C PRO A 50 -6.72 -2.70 0.82
N VAL A 51 -6.33 -1.48 0.50
CA VAL A 51 -5.58 -0.64 1.43
C VAL A 51 -6.09 0.79 1.36
N THR A 52 -6.18 1.44 2.50
CA THR A 52 -6.55 2.85 2.59
C THR A 52 -5.55 3.54 3.49
N LEU A 53 -4.93 4.59 3.00
CA LEU A 53 -4.06 5.39 3.84
C LEU A 53 -4.93 6.34 4.65
N LEU A 54 -4.77 6.30 5.97
CA LEU A 54 -5.58 7.12 6.86
C LEU A 54 -4.84 8.38 7.30
N ARG A 55 -3.54 8.27 7.57
CA ARG A 55 -2.78 9.39 8.11
C ARG A 55 -1.30 9.17 7.81
N ARG A 56 -0.58 10.26 7.60
CA ARG A 56 0.83 10.18 7.25
C ARG A 56 1.76 10.59 8.39
N SER A 57 1.22 11.18 9.45
CA SER A 57 2.04 11.72 10.52
C SER A 57 1.32 11.54 11.84
N PRO A 58 2.01 11.21 12.91
CA PRO A 58 3.46 11.04 13.07
C PRO A 58 3.99 9.74 12.45
N SER A 59 3.13 8.78 12.16
CA SER A 59 3.51 7.57 11.46
C SER A 59 2.48 7.32 10.37
N TYR A 60 2.80 6.41 9.46
CA TYR A 60 1.85 6.08 8.38
C TYR A 60 0.83 5.11 8.93
N LEU A 61 -0.38 5.59 9.11
CA LEU A 61 -1.50 4.78 9.59
C LEU A 61 -2.34 4.38 8.40
N PHE A 62 -2.52 3.09 8.20
CA PHE A 62 -3.30 2.61 7.07
C PHE A 62 -4.09 1.38 7.48
N GLU A 63 -5.10 1.09 6.68
CA GLU A 63 -5.98 -0.04 6.93
C GLU A 63 -5.88 -1.02 5.77
N VAL A 64 -5.68 -2.29 6.08
CA VAL A 64 -5.67 -3.37 5.10
C VAL A 64 -6.71 -4.36 5.56
N ASP A 65 -7.76 -4.54 4.75
CA ASP A 65 -8.79 -5.53 5.02
C ASP A 65 -9.28 -5.47 6.47
N GLN A 66 -9.65 -4.28 6.91
CA GLN A 66 -10.24 -4.03 8.23
C GLN A 66 -9.26 -4.07 9.39
N THR A 67 -7.99 -4.26 9.12
CA THR A 67 -6.96 -4.21 10.16
C THR A 67 -6.13 -2.97 9.96
N ARG A 68 -5.88 -2.24 11.04
CA ARG A 68 -5.10 -1.02 10.98
C ARG A 68 -3.67 -1.24 11.43
N TYR A 69 -2.76 -0.59 10.72
CA TYR A 69 -1.33 -0.69 10.98
C TYR A 69 -0.75 0.71 11.05
N ALA A 70 0.28 0.87 11.87
CA ALA A 70 1.05 2.11 11.92
C ALA A 70 2.51 1.74 11.72
N VAL A 71 3.14 2.31 10.71
CA VAL A 71 4.53 1.99 10.38
C VAL A 71 5.29 3.27 10.09
N ASP A 72 6.62 3.17 10.14
CA ASP A 72 7.45 4.32 9.80
C ASP A 72 7.56 4.44 8.28
N LYS A 73 8.23 5.52 7.87
CA LYS A 73 8.34 5.83 6.45
C LYS A 73 9.07 4.75 5.67
N GLU A 74 10.09 4.17 6.27
CA GLU A 74 10.88 3.16 5.57
C GLU A 74 10.01 1.97 5.21
N ILE A 75 9.21 1.49 6.15
CA ILE A 75 8.35 0.35 5.90
C ILE A 75 7.24 0.73 4.91
N ALA A 76 6.65 1.90 5.08
CA ALA A 76 5.59 2.36 4.17
C ALA A 76 6.10 2.48 2.74
N ASN A 77 7.38 2.82 2.57
CA ASN A 77 7.96 2.98 1.24
C ASN A 77 8.17 1.65 0.52
N HIS A 78 7.98 0.53 1.21
CA HIS A 78 8.09 -0.80 0.61
C HIS A 78 6.75 -1.31 0.09
N ILE A 79 5.67 -0.58 0.33
CA ILE A 79 4.33 -1.02 -0.05
C ILE A 79 3.90 -0.22 -1.28
N TYR A 80 3.72 -0.91 -2.40
CA TYR A 80 3.27 -0.27 -3.64
C TYR A 80 1.78 -0.51 -3.80
N VAL A 81 1.07 0.57 -4.14
CA VAL A 81 -0.38 0.58 -4.20
C VAL A 81 -0.81 1.01 -5.60
N SER A 82 -1.79 0.31 -6.16
CA SER A 82 -2.41 0.73 -7.41
C SER A 82 -3.80 1.30 -7.13
N TYR A 83 -4.15 2.35 -7.86
CA TYR A 83 -5.44 3.02 -7.67
C TYR A 83 -5.84 3.81 -8.89
#